data_940ea5c2f07b0766f7839105dd34c50a
#
_entry.id   940ea5c2f07b0766f7839105dd34c50a
#
_cell.length_a   1.000
_cell.length_b   1.000
_cell.length_c   1.000
_cell.angle_alpha   90.00
_cell.angle_beta   90.00
_cell.angle_gamma   90.00
#
_symmetry.space_group_name_H-M   'P 1'
#
loop_
_entity.id
_entity.type
_entity.pdbx_description
1 polymer ?
#
loop_
_entity_poly.entity_id
_entity_poly.type
_entity_poly.pdbx_seq_one_letter_code
_entity_poly.pdbx_strand_id
1 'polypeptide(L)'
;MLFISNYKVNTEFMRECVSRFVTQDPAAEFPEGLNLVGRWHAAGDTWGVIITETDNASLITEWALKWSDVCEISTVPALDDEGIGPVAHAWVQTLT
;
A
#
# COMPACT_ATOMS: atom_id res chain seq x y z
N MET A 1 -0.52 6.49 11.26
CA MET A 1 -1.34 6.90 10.13
C MET A 1 -1.40 5.79 9.10
N LEU A 2 -2.57 5.55 8.54
CA LEU A 2 -2.77 4.51 7.52
C LEU A 2 -2.56 5.04 6.12
N PHE A 3 -2.08 4.17 5.24
CA PHE A 3 -1.90 4.47 3.82
C PHE A 3 -2.40 3.30 2.98
N ILE A 4 -3.04 3.63 1.85
CA ILE A 4 -3.42 2.65 0.84
C ILE A 4 -2.49 2.82 -0.35
N SER A 5 -1.84 1.73 -0.72
CA SER A 5 -1.03 1.65 -1.94
C SER A 5 -1.70 0.72 -2.94
N ASN A 6 -1.74 1.13 -4.19
CA ASN A 6 -2.06 0.26 -5.30
C ASN A 6 -0.76 -0.04 -6.03
N TYR A 7 -0.52 -1.31 -6.35
CA TYR A 7 0.59 -1.67 -7.21
C TYR A 7 0.07 -2.23 -8.53
N LYS A 8 0.82 -2.03 -9.58
CA LYS A 8 0.57 -2.62 -10.90
C LYS A 8 1.89 -3.05 -11.50
N VAL A 9 1.92 -4.25 -12.07
CA VAL A 9 3.10 -4.80 -12.72
C VAL A 9 2.81 -4.94 -14.22
N ASN A 10 3.66 -4.37 -15.07
CA ASN A 10 3.61 -4.60 -16.49
C ASN A 10 4.03 -6.03 -16.80
N THR A 11 3.41 -6.65 -17.80
CA THR A 11 3.64 -8.07 -18.13
C THR A 11 5.10 -8.39 -18.42
N GLU A 12 5.85 -7.46 -18.99
CA GLU A 12 7.28 -7.63 -19.27
C GLU A 12 8.13 -7.77 -17.99
N PHE A 13 7.67 -7.23 -16.85
CA PHE A 13 8.38 -7.30 -15.58
C PHE A 13 7.80 -8.34 -14.62
N MET A 14 6.76 -9.06 -15.00
CA MET A 14 6.05 -9.97 -14.09
C MET A 14 6.97 -11.05 -13.54
N ARG A 15 7.77 -11.68 -14.39
CA ARG A 15 8.67 -12.76 -13.95
C ARG A 15 9.66 -12.27 -12.90
N GLU A 16 10.28 -11.12 -13.14
CA GLU A 16 11.25 -10.56 -12.22
C GLU A 16 10.60 -10.10 -10.91
N CYS A 17 9.45 -9.43 -10.99
CA CYS A 17 8.73 -8.96 -9.82
C CYS A 17 8.27 -10.12 -8.93
N VAL A 18 7.63 -11.13 -9.51
CA VAL A 18 7.16 -12.31 -8.78
C VAL A 18 8.33 -13.09 -8.19
N SER A 19 9.38 -13.29 -8.97
CA SER A 19 10.58 -14.00 -8.49
C SER A 19 11.20 -13.30 -7.28
N ARG A 20 11.34 -11.98 -7.34
CA ARG A 20 11.87 -11.18 -6.21
C ARG A 20 10.95 -11.30 -4.99
N PHE A 21 9.65 -11.19 -5.20
CA PHE A 21 8.67 -11.26 -4.12
C PHE A 21 8.73 -12.58 -3.36
N VAL A 22 8.81 -13.71 -4.06
CA VAL A 22 8.79 -15.03 -3.42
C VAL A 22 10.13 -15.47 -2.86
N THR A 23 11.24 -14.87 -3.31
CA THR A 23 12.59 -15.23 -2.85
C THR A 23 13.16 -14.28 -1.80
N GLN A 24 12.57 -13.11 -1.61
CA GLN A 24 13.05 -12.17 -0.61
C GLN A 24 12.83 -12.70 0.81
N ASP A 25 13.61 -12.16 1.75
CA ASP A 25 13.30 -12.31 3.17
C ASP A 25 12.09 -11.39 3.49
N PRO A 26 10.93 -11.95 3.91
CA PRO A 26 9.76 -11.12 4.20
C PRO A 26 10.03 -10.04 5.25
N ALA A 27 10.93 -10.31 6.20
CA ALA A 27 11.28 -9.34 7.24
C ALA A 27 12.09 -8.16 6.69
N ALA A 28 12.68 -8.28 5.51
CA ALA A 28 13.51 -7.25 4.91
C ALA A 28 12.77 -6.39 3.87
N GLU A 29 11.51 -6.69 3.57
CA GLU A 29 10.78 -5.96 2.54
C GLU A 29 10.56 -4.49 2.93
N PHE A 30 10.09 -4.26 4.15
CA PHE A 30 9.72 -2.92 4.61
C PHE A 30 10.80 -2.33 5.51
N PRO A 31 11.11 -1.02 5.37
CA PRO A 31 12.00 -0.36 6.31
C PRO A 31 11.38 -0.35 7.72
N GLU A 32 12.25 -0.29 8.73
CA GLU A 32 11.81 -0.19 10.12
C GLU A 32 10.91 1.04 10.30
N GLY A 33 9.76 0.85 10.96
CA GLY A 33 8.77 1.89 11.18
C GLY A 33 7.66 1.94 10.12
N LEU A 34 7.76 1.17 9.05
CA LEU A 34 6.68 0.98 8.09
C LEU A 34 6.09 -0.42 8.29
N ASN A 35 4.85 -0.48 8.78
CA ASN A 35 4.21 -1.73 9.17
C ASN A 35 3.15 -2.15 8.14
N LEU A 36 3.24 -3.39 7.70
CA LEU A 36 2.23 -3.98 6.82
C LEU A 36 0.99 -4.33 7.63
N VAL A 37 -0.16 -3.75 7.28
CA VAL A 37 -1.45 -4.08 7.88
C VAL A 37 -2.13 -5.20 7.11
N GLY A 38 -2.11 -5.13 5.79
CA GLY A 38 -2.68 -6.15 4.94
C GLY A 38 -2.27 -5.95 3.49
N ARG A 39 -2.32 -7.04 2.72
CA ARG A 39 -1.98 -7.02 1.31
C ARG A 39 -2.82 -8.03 0.57
N TRP A 40 -3.39 -7.60 -0.56
CA TRP A 40 -4.22 -8.45 -1.39
C TRP A 40 -3.79 -8.29 -2.84
N HIS A 41 -3.78 -9.41 -3.55
CA HIS A 41 -3.40 -9.47 -4.96
C HIS A 41 -4.63 -9.83 -5.79
N ALA A 42 -4.86 -9.12 -6.88
CA ALA A 42 -5.96 -9.43 -7.79
C ALA A 42 -5.76 -10.83 -8.37
N ALA A 43 -6.75 -11.70 -8.18
CA ALA A 43 -6.70 -13.04 -8.75
C ALA A 43 -6.88 -12.95 -10.26
N GLY A 44 -5.87 -13.40 -11.01
CA GLY A 44 -5.93 -13.39 -12.48
C GLY A 44 -5.62 -12.05 -13.14
N ASP A 45 -5.02 -11.12 -12.39
CA ASP A 45 -4.59 -9.83 -12.92
C ASP A 45 -3.22 -9.45 -12.34
N THR A 46 -2.71 -8.28 -12.70
CA THR A 46 -1.34 -7.85 -12.40
C THR A 46 -1.28 -6.69 -11.40
N TRP A 47 -2.31 -6.49 -10.62
CA TRP A 47 -2.38 -5.42 -9.63
C TRP A 47 -2.81 -5.92 -8.26
N GLY A 48 -2.62 -5.10 -7.27
CA GLY A 48 -3.07 -5.40 -5.90
C GLY A 48 -3.13 -4.17 -5.02
N VAL A 49 -3.51 -4.39 -3.76
CA VAL A 49 -3.69 -3.35 -2.76
C VAL A 49 -2.88 -3.70 -1.52
N ILE A 50 -2.22 -2.70 -0.97
CA ILE A 50 -1.37 -2.85 0.21
C ILE A 50 -1.76 -1.77 1.21
N ILE A 51 -2.08 -2.17 2.43
CA ILE A 51 -2.38 -1.24 3.52
C ILE A 51 -1.20 -1.25 4.46
N THR A 52 -0.66 -0.06 4.72
CA THR A 52 0.48 0.13 5.63
C THR A 52 0.15 1.16 6.70
N GLU A 53 0.91 1.13 7.78
CA GLU A 53 0.84 2.09 8.87
C GLU A 53 2.23 2.63 9.15
N THR A 54 2.35 3.94 9.28
CA THR A 54 3.59 4.60 9.70
C THR A 54 3.31 6.02 10.17
N ASP A 55 4.19 6.54 11.03
CA ASP A 55 4.19 7.95 11.41
C ASP A 55 5.14 8.79 10.53
N ASN A 56 5.83 8.13 9.60
CA ASN A 56 6.81 8.78 8.72
C ASN A 56 6.55 8.40 7.26
N ALA A 57 5.88 9.29 6.52
CA ALA A 57 5.53 9.04 5.13
C ALA A 57 6.74 8.84 4.21
N SER A 58 7.92 9.33 4.58
CA SER A 58 9.12 9.11 3.77
C SER A 58 9.52 7.65 3.67
N LEU A 59 9.14 6.82 4.65
CA LEU A 59 9.39 5.38 4.61
C LEU A 59 8.61 4.69 3.50
N ILE A 60 7.46 5.23 3.14
CA ILE A 60 6.65 4.71 2.02
C ILE A 60 7.40 4.92 0.71
N THR A 61 7.98 6.10 0.52
CA THR A 61 8.79 6.38 -0.66
C THR A 61 10.01 5.48 -0.71
N GLU A 62 10.68 5.29 0.42
CA GLU A 62 11.83 4.38 0.50
C GLU A 62 11.46 2.95 0.06
N TRP A 63 10.34 2.43 0.56
CA TRP A 63 9.84 1.12 0.16
C TRP A 63 9.44 1.09 -1.32
N ALA A 64 8.68 2.07 -1.80
CA ALA A 64 8.21 2.13 -3.18
C ALA A 64 9.36 2.20 -4.19
N LEU A 65 10.42 2.94 -3.86
CA LEU A 65 11.60 3.06 -4.74
C LEU A 65 12.32 1.72 -4.93
N LYS A 66 12.29 0.84 -3.94
CA LYS A 66 12.90 -0.49 -4.06
C LYS A 66 12.22 -1.35 -5.14
N TRP A 67 10.96 -1.08 -5.41
CA TRP A 67 10.16 -1.83 -6.38
C TRP A 67 9.93 -1.10 -7.68
N SER A 68 10.39 0.15 -7.80
CA SER A 68 10.07 1.03 -8.92
C SER A 68 10.60 0.56 -10.27
N ASP A 69 11.58 -0.32 -10.27
CA ASP A 69 12.12 -0.92 -11.50
C ASP A 69 11.22 -2.02 -12.08
N VAL A 70 10.35 -2.63 -11.28
CA VAL A 70 9.51 -3.75 -11.72
C VAL A 70 8.02 -3.51 -11.55
N CYS A 71 7.60 -2.53 -10.76
CA CYS A 71 6.18 -2.23 -10.60
C CYS A 71 5.92 -0.76 -10.33
N GLU A 72 4.69 -0.35 -10.60
CA GLU A 72 4.20 0.99 -10.29
C GLU A 72 3.46 0.94 -8.98
N ILE A 73 3.82 1.82 -8.03
CA ILE A 73 3.15 1.92 -6.74
C ILE A 73 2.62 3.33 -6.58
N SER A 74 1.33 3.45 -6.29
CA SER A 74 0.66 4.71 -5.99
C SER A 74 0.07 4.64 -4.60
N THR A 75 0.36 5.63 -3.77
CA THR A 75 -0.01 5.62 -2.35
C THR A 75 -0.76 6.89 -1.99
N VAL A 76 -1.82 6.74 -1.19
CA VAL A 76 -2.57 7.86 -0.60
C VAL A 76 -2.80 7.60 0.89
N PRO A 77 -2.94 8.65 1.71
CA PRO A 77 -3.38 8.49 3.09
C PRO A 77 -4.78 7.87 3.15
N ALA A 78 -5.04 7.09 4.16
CA ALA A 78 -6.30 6.38 4.34
C ALA A 78 -6.89 6.64 5.71
N LEU A 79 -8.22 6.55 5.78
CA LEU A 79 -8.96 6.53 7.04
C LEU A 79 -9.66 5.17 7.16
N ASP A 80 -9.62 4.58 8.34
CA ASP A 80 -10.48 3.46 8.68
C ASP A 80 -11.87 3.96 9.11
N ASP A 81 -12.75 3.06 9.50
CA ASP A 81 -14.10 3.42 9.94
C ASP A 81 -14.07 4.35 11.16
N GLU A 82 -13.12 4.14 12.07
CA GLU A 82 -12.98 5.01 13.24
C GLU A 82 -12.52 6.42 12.85
N GLY A 83 -11.66 6.53 11.85
CA GLY A 83 -11.18 7.82 11.36
C GLY A 83 -12.23 8.58 10.57
N ILE A 84 -13.00 7.90 9.72
CA ILE A 84 -14.02 8.58 8.88
C ILE A 84 -15.31 8.87 9.64
N GLY A 85 -15.64 8.07 10.65
CA GLY A 85 -16.91 8.16 11.37
C GLY A 85 -17.26 9.55 11.86
N PRO A 86 -16.39 10.23 12.65
CA PRO A 86 -16.68 11.58 13.14
C PRO A 86 -16.87 12.61 12.02
N VAL A 87 -16.08 12.52 10.97
CA VAL A 87 -16.18 13.43 9.81
C VAL A 87 -17.52 13.23 9.08
N ALA A 88 -17.86 11.97 8.81
CA ALA A 88 -19.12 11.62 8.13
C ALA A 88 -20.33 12.01 8.99
N HIS A 89 -20.28 11.76 10.30
CA HIS A 89 -21.34 12.14 11.22
C HIS A 89 -21.56 13.66 11.23
N ALA A 90 -20.46 14.44 11.32
CA ALA A 90 -20.54 15.90 11.30
C ALA A 90 -21.14 16.42 9.99
N TRP A 91 -20.77 15.79 8.86
CA TRP A 91 -21.32 16.18 7.56
C TRP A 91 -22.82 15.92 7.48
N VAL A 92 -23.30 14.77 7.95
CA VAL A 92 -24.73 14.44 7.98
C VAL A 92 -25.53 15.48 8.76
N GLN A 93 -24.98 16.01 9.85
CA GLN A 93 -25.62 17.08 10.64
C GLN A 93 -25.89 18.35 9.82
N THR A 94 -25.11 18.59 8.77
CA THR A 94 -25.29 19.78 7.91
C THR A 94 -26.47 19.63 6.94
N LEU A 95 -27.03 18.42 6.80
CA LEU A 95 -28.09 18.13 5.84
C LEU A 95 -29.52 18.38 6.38
N THR A 96 -29.64 18.78 7.63
CA THR A 96 -30.95 19.04 8.28
C THR A 96 -31.28 20.50 8.40
#